data_908a48e7d3c01ac2252e5d0603f879d1
#
_entry.id   908a48e7d3c01ac2252e5d0603f879d1
#
_cell.length_a   1.000
_cell.length_b   1.000
_cell.length_c   1.000
_cell.angle_alpha   90.00
_cell.angle_beta   90.00
_cell.angle_gamma   90.00
#
_symmetry.space_group_name_H-M   'P 1'
#
loop_
_entity.id
_entity.type
_entity.pdbx_description
1 polymer ?
#
loop_
_entity_poly.entity_id
_entity_poly.type
_entity_poly.pdbx_seq_one_letter_code
_entity_poly.pdbx_strand_id
1 'polypeptide(L)'
;HGRAALVDVPLAGGSQLISGKRVTGFSNEEEAVFGKRWAKEFPFLLEDAMRARGAQWQEAPLMMPRLVVDGRLITGQNPYSTTAVAEAIVTALGLVPVARQLWRDEATMRLVERLLAGETKAVHDELAADSERFHAELIGLLGYYQLQIAQGDKAIRDALAIMELATPYMQEPQLKLGIADARWRLGDVAEARKLVGKLLETHPDMDEARQLLAKMGD
;
A
#
# COMPACT_ATOMS: atom_id res chain seq x y z
N HIS A 1 10.62 -4.73 10.60
CA HIS A 1 11.74 -4.00 11.26
C HIS A 1 13.03 -4.84 11.39
N GLY A 2 13.04 -6.14 11.11
CA GLY A 2 14.23 -7.00 11.20
C GLY A 2 15.45 -6.52 10.39
N ARG A 3 15.22 -5.68 9.37
CA ARG A 3 16.29 -5.09 8.54
C ARG A 3 17.09 -4.01 9.27
N ALA A 4 16.64 -3.52 10.42
CA ALA A 4 17.42 -2.62 11.28
C ALA A 4 18.79 -3.22 11.64
N ALA A 5 18.89 -4.55 11.71
CA ALA A 5 20.16 -5.26 11.93
C ALA A 5 21.20 -5.04 10.80
N LEU A 6 20.79 -4.56 9.62
CA LEU A 6 21.70 -4.30 8.51
C LEU A 6 22.32 -2.89 8.54
N VAL A 7 21.76 -1.99 9.34
CA VAL A 7 22.07 -0.55 9.32
C VAL A 7 23.53 -0.28 9.67
N ASP A 8 24.08 -0.98 10.67
CA ASP A 8 25.43 -0.75 11.19
C ASP A 8 26.33 -1.98 11.08
N VAL A 9 26.27 -2.70 9.94
CA VAL A 9 27.16 -3.84 9.69
C VAL A 9 28.40 -3.38 8.93
N PRO A 10 29.58 -3.30 9.60
CA PRO A 10 30.81 -2.91 8.95
C PRO A 10 31.39 -4.08 8.16
N LEU A 11 31.97 -3.79 7.00
CA LEU A 11 32.81 -4.72 6.23
C LEU A 11 34.29 -4.56 6.60
N ALA A 12 35.11 -5.56 6.29
CA ALA A 12 36.55 -5.55 6.56
C ALA A 12 37.29 -4.31 6.01
N GLY A 13 36.77 -3.69 4.93
CA GLY A 13 37.31 -2.45 4.35
C GLY A 13 36.79 -1.15 4.98
N GLY A 14 36.04 -1.21 6.09
CA GLY A 14 35.50 -0.05 6.81
C GLY A 14 34.23 0.55 6.22
N SER A 15 33.78 0.08 5.05
CA SER A 15 32.47 0.49 4.50
C SER A 15 31.32 -0.25 5.17
N GLN A 16 30.13 0.33 5.09
CA GLN A 16 28.91 -0.35 5.56
C GLN A 16 28.40 -1.36 4.53
N LEU A 17 27.85 -2.48 5.01
CA LEU A 17 27.29 -3.56 4.16
C LEU A 17 26.29 -3.02 3.13
N ILE A 18 25.47 -2.07 3.51
CA ILE A 18 24.38 -1.52 2.68
C ILE A 18 24.81 -0.33 1.81
N SER A 19 26.03 0.18 1.99
CA SER A 19 26.51 1.34 1.21
C SER A 19 26.55 1.02 -0.28
N GLY A 20 25.87 1.83 -1.09
CA GLY A 20 25.71 1.64 -2.53
C GLY A 20 24.76 0.50 -2.93
N LYS A 21 24.18 -0.23 -1.97
CA LYS A 21 23.25 -1.35 -2.23
C LYS A 21 21.83 -0.89 -2.38
N ARG A 22 21.10 -1.52 -3.32
CA ARG A 22 19.66 -1.36 -3.43
C ARG A 22 19.00 -2.15 -2.32
N VAL A 23 18.11 -1.48 -1.57
CA VAL A 23 17.39 -2.05 -0.43
C VAL A 23 15.96 -1.55 -0.38
N THR A 24 15.12 -2.30 0.31
CA THR A 24 13.79 -1.86 0.71
C THR A 24 13.48 -2.29 2.13
N GLY A 25 12.49 -1.69 2.73
CA GLY A 25 12.00 -2.00 4.06
C GLY A 25 10.70 -1.26 4.32
N PHE A 26 10.22 -1.30 5.55
CA PHE A 26 9.05 -0.53 5.96
C PHE A 26 9.36 0.96 5.80
N SER A 27 8.60 1.64 4.94
CA SER A 27 8.90 3.01 4.53
C SER A 27 8.46 4.03 5.59
N ASN A 28 8.95 5.27 5.46
CA ASN A 28 8.50 6.36 6.33
C ASN A 28 6.99 6.62 6.19
N GLU A 29 6.43 6.45 4.99
CA GLU A 29 4.98 6.54 4.78
C GLU A 29 4.22 5.44 5.53
N GLU A 30 4.71 4.20 5.49
CA GLU A 30 4.13 3.09 6.24
C GLU A 30 4.25 3.31 7.76
N GLU A 31 5.39 3.86 8.23
CA GLU A 31 5.54 4.22 9.65
C GLU A 31 4.61 5.36 10.08
N ALA A 32 4.40 6.36 9.23
CA ALA A 32 3.48 7.45 9.52
C ALA A 32 2.04 6.96 9.71
N VAL A 33 1.62 5.98 8.91
CA VAL A 33 0.26 5.41 8.98
C VAL A 33 0.12 4.37 10.09
N PHE A 34 1.07 3.44 10.21
CA PHE A 34 0.94 2.27 11.09
C PHE A 34 1.74 2.34 12.38
N GLY A 35 2.81 3.13 12.43
CA GLY A 35 3.64 3.31 13.63
C GLY A 35 2.92 4.02 14.77
N LYS A 36 1.97 4.92 14.45
CA LYS A 36 1.12 5.64 15.42
C LYS A 36 1.97 6.24 16.56
N ARG A 37 1.58 6.00 17.82
CA ARG A 37 2.31 6.46 19.00
C ARG A 37 3.72 5.88 19.13
N TRP A 38 3.93 4.66 18.62
CA TRP A 38 5.20 3.94 18.74
C TRP A 38 6.31 4.52 17.87
N ALA A 39 5.97 5.14 16.73
CA ALA A 39 6.95 5.75 15.84
C ALA A 39 7.83 6.79 16.55
N LYS A 40 7.29 7.47 17.58
CA LYS A 40 8.01 8.48 18.37
C LYS A 40 9.02 7.86 19.37
N GLU A 41 8.88 6.58 19.65
CA GLU A 41 9.75 5.84 20.59
C GLU A 41 10.88 5.11 19.85
N PHE A 42 10.84 5.06 18.52
CA PHE A 42 11.91 4.43 17.74
C PHE A 42 13.18 5.28 17.80
N PRO A 43 14.35 4.67 17.98
CA PRO A 43 15.62 5.40 17.98
C PRO A 43 15.95 6.02 16.62
N PHE A 44 15.36 5.50 15.53
CA PHE A 44 15.47 5.99 14.17
C PHE A 44 14.33 5.41 13.31
N LEU A 45 14.02 6.07 12.21
CA LEU A 45 13.22 5.50 11.12
C LEU A 45 14.13 4.68 10.19
N LEU A 46 13.68 3.48 9.83
CA LEU A 46 14.50 2.51 9.07
C LEU A 46 14.97 3.07 7.73
N GLU A 47 14.08 3.70 6.98
CA GLU A 47 14.40 4.31 5.68
C GLU A 47 15.48 5.38 5.82
N ASP A 48 15.29 6.32 6.76
CA ASP A 48 16.25 7.41 7.00
C ASP A 48 17.62 6.87 7.39
N ALA A 49 17.65 5.88 8.28
CA ALA A 49 18.89 5.27 8.74
C ALA A 49 19.64 4.56 7.61
N MET A 50 18.94 3.87 6.71
CA MET A 50 19.55 3.20 5.55
C MET A 50 20.03 4.20 4.50
N ARG A 51 19.24 5.23 4.17
CA ARG A 51 19.63 6.30 3.25
C ARG A 51 20.86 7.06 3.76
N ALA A 52 20.91 7.38 5.05
CA ALA A 52 22.06 8.05 5.68
C ALA A 52 23.36 7.24 5.59
N ARG A 53 23.28 5.91 5.46
CA ARG A 53 24.43 5.00 5.29
C ARG A 53 24.73 4.68 3.83
N GLY A 54 24.15 5.44 2.91
CA GLY A 54 24.41 5.33 1.48
C GLY A 54 23.68 4.21 0.74
N ALA A 55 22.64 3.63 1.34
CA ALA A 55 21.80 2.66 0.64
C ALA A 55 20.95 3.35 -0.43
N GLN A 56 20.73 2.66 -1.55
CA GLN A 56 19.83 3.06 -2.62
C GLN A 56 18.42 2.51 -2.31
N TRP A 57 17.64 3.31 -1.57
CA TRP A 57 16.30 2.93 -1.16
C TRP A 57 15.34 2.80 -2.34
N GLN A 58 14.56 1.72 -2.33
CA GLN A 58 13.49 1.49 -3.29
C GLN A 58 12.21 1.14 -2.54
N GLU A 59 11.08 1.68 -3.02
CA GLU A 59 9.77 1.43 -2.44
C GLU A 59 8.69 1.27 -3.51
N ALA A 60 7.61 0.61 -3.14
CA ALA A 60 6.32 0.61 -3.81
C ALA A 60 5.36 1.52 -3.03
N PRO A 61 4.22 1.90 -3.61
CA PRO A 61 3.18 2.63 -2.88
C PRO A 61 2.81 1.96 -1.55
N LEU A 62 2.28 2.73 -0.62
CA LEU A 62 1.85 2.29 0.72
C LEU A 62 1.14 0.94 0.68
N MET A 63 1.57 0.00 1.51
CA MET A 63 1.10 -1.40 1.62
C MET A 63 1.39 -2.30 0.41
N MET A 64 1.75 -1.77 -0.76
CA MET A 64 2.09 -2.61 -1.91
C MET A 64 3.38 -3.39 -1.67
N PRO A 65 3.48 -4.65 -2.13
CA PRO A 65 4.69 -5.45 -1.95
C PRO A 65 5.84 -4.90 -2.79
N ARG A 66 7.04 -4.90 -2.23
CA ARG A 66 8.29 -4.66 -2.95
C ARG A 66 9.34 -5.65 -2.53
N LEU A 67 9.89 -6.37 -3.49
CA LEU A 67 11.10 -7.18 -3.36
C LEU A 67 12.27 -6.45 -4.00
N VAL A 68 13.39 -6.39 -3.31
CA VAL A 68 14.67 -5.89 -3.87
C VAL A 68 15.76 -6.94 -3.65
N VAL A 69 16.42 -7.31 -4.74
CA VAL A 69 17.57 -8.23 -4.73
C VAL A 69 18.78 -7.47 -5.24
N ASP A 70 19.85 -7.44 -4.45
CA ASP A 70 21.16 -6.88 -4.82
C ASP A 70 22.26 -7.85 -4.41
N GLY A 71 22.65 -8.71 -5.32
CA GLY A 71 23.56 -9.80 -5.05
C GLY A 71 22.98 -10.78 -4.02
N ARG A 72 23.64 -10.93 -2.87
CA ARG A 72 23.17 -11.78 -1.76
C ARG A 72 22.24 -11.08 -0.77
N LEU A 73 22.03 -9.78 -0.96
CA LEU A 73 21.11 -9.02 -0.11
C LEU A 73 19.71 -9.08 -0.71
N ILE A 74 18.78 -9.68 0.03
CA ILE A 74 17.38 -9.85 -0.37
C ILE A 74 16.53 -9.15 0.67
N THR A 75 15.76 -8.15 0.26
CA THR A 75 14.92 -7.34 1.15
C THR A 75 13.50 -7.21 0.60
N GLY A 76 12.51 -7.16 1.48
CA GLY A 76 11.11 -6.93 1.14
C GLY A 76 10.57 -5.77 1.95
N GLN A 77 9.65 -4.99 1.44
CA GLN A 77 9.17 -3.75 2.06
C GLN A 77 8.35 -4.01 3.33
N ASN A 78 7.32 -4.81 3.22
CA ASN A 78 6.26 -5.00 4.21
C ASN A 78 5.84 -6.48 4.28
N PRO A 79 4.87 -6.85 5.13
CA PRO A 79 4.39 -8.24 5.26
C PRO A 79 3.95 -8.88 3.92
N TYR A 80 3.38 -8.12 3.01
CA TYR A 80 2.93 -8.61 1.70
C TYR A 80 4.08 -9.00 0.76
N SER A 81 5.31 -8.61 1.08
CA SER A 81 6.52 -9.00 0.34
C SER A 81 7.08 -10.36 0.78
N THR A 82 6.54 -10.98 1.83
CA THR A 82 7.16 -12.15 2.50
C THR A 82 7.32 -13.35 1.57
N THR A 83 6.29 -13.67 0.78
CA THR A 83 6.34 -14.81 -0.15
C THR A 83 7.38 -14.60 -1.25
N ALA A 84 7.41 -13.41 -1.83
CA ALA A 84 8.41 -13.05 -2.86
C ALA A 84 9.84 -13.10 -2.30
N VAL A 85 10.07 -12.64 -1.07
CA VAL A 85 11.37 -12.75 -0.38
C VAL A 85 11.76 -14.21 -0.18
N ALA A 86 10.84 -15.06 0.29
CA ALA A 86 11.12 -16.48 0.50
C ALA A 86 11.48 -17.19 -0.82
N GLU A 87 10.74 -16.95 -1.88
CA GLU A 87 11.03 -17.52 -3.22
C GLU A 87 12.37 -17.01 -3.79
N ALA A 88 12.68 -15.73 -3.58
CA ALA A 88 13.98 -15.17 -3.97
C ALA A 88 15.14 -15.81 -3.20
N ILE A 89 14.99 -16.13 -1.93
CA ILE A 89 16.00 -16.85 -1.13
C ILE A 89 16.19 -18.26 -1.67
N VAL A 90 15.12 -19.00 -1.96
CA VAL A 90 15.19 -20.34 -2.55
C VAL A 90 15.95 -20.30 -3.89
N THR A 91 15.62 -19.32 -4.74
CA THR A 91 16.30 -19.12 -6.03
C THR A 91 17.78 -18.76 -5.84
N ALA A 92 18.12 -17.90 -4.88
CA ALA A 92 19.49 -17.51 -4.57
C ALA A 92 20.37 -18.68 -4.07
N LEU A 93 19.73 -19.73 -3.53
CA LEU A 93 20.37 -20.99 -3.14
C LEU A 93 20.53 -21.97 -4.31
N GLY A 94 20.17 -21.59 -5.54
CA GLY A 94 20.23 -22.45 -6.72
C GLY A 94 19.09 -23.47 -6.80
N LEU A 95 18.06 -23.31 -5.99
CA LEU A 95 16.88 -24.16 -5.96
C LEU A 95 15.73 -23.52 -6.76
N VAL A 96 14.76 -24.35 -7.16
CA VAL A 96 13.52 -23.87 -7.81
C VAL A 96 12.41 -23.83 -6.76
N PRO A 97 11.75 -22.68 -6.59
CA PRO A 97 10.58 -22.61 -5.71
C PRO A 97 9.50 -23.58 -6.16
N VAL A 98 8.87 -24.27 -5.22
CA VAL A 98 7.78 -25.19 -5.50
C VAL A 98 6.59 -24.43 -6.06
N ALA A 99 6.02 -24.92 -7.16
CA ALA A 99 4.79 -24.36 -7.71
C ALA A 99 3.64 -24.49 -6.68
N ARG A 100 2.94 -23.42 -6.44
CA ARG A 100 1.85 -23.34 -5.46
C ARG A 100 0.75 -22.40 -5.94
N GLN A 101 -0.41 -22.52 -5.35
CA GLN A 101 -1.41 -21.49 -5.47
C GLN A 101 -0.99 -20.25 -4.67
N LEU A 102 -1.34 -19.07 -5.18
CA LEU A 102 -1.13 -17.82 -4.46
C LEU A 102 -2.01 -17.79 -3.21
N TRP A 103 -1.45 -17.29 -2.12
CA TRP A 103 -2.26 -16.91 -0.97
C TRP A 103 -3.26 -15.83 -1.37
N ARG A 104 -4.39 -15.78 -0.67
CA ARG A 104 -5.47 -14.84 -0.96
C ARG A 104 -4.99 -13.38 -1.02
N ASP A 105 -4.22 -12.95 -0.02
CA ASP A 105 -3.65 -11.61 0.01
C ASP A 105 -2.64 -11.36 -1.12
N GLU A 106 -1.83 -12.37 -1.46
CA GLU A 106 -0.88 -12.27 -2.56
C GLU A 106 -1.59 -12.13 -3.91
N ALA A 107 -2.63 -12.92 -4.15
CA ALA A 107 -3.48 -12.79 -5.33
C ALA A 107 -4.12 -11.40 -5.41
N THR A 108 -4.59 -10.89 -4.26
CA THR A 108 -5.18 -9.56 -4.13
C THR A 108 -4.19 -8.45 -4.49
N MET A 109 -2.97 -8.51 -3.95
CA MET A 109 -1.94 -7.51 -4.27
C MET A 109 -1.56 -7.52 -5.76
N ARG A 110 -1.43 -8.70 -6.37
CA ARG A 110 -1.19 -8.81 -7.83
C ARG A 110 -2.36 -8.27 -8.66
N LEU A 111 -3.59 -8.48 -8.20
CA LEU A 111 -4.78 -7.91 -8.86
C LEU A 111 -4.72 -6.38 -8.84
N VAL A 112 -4.39 -5.79 -7.70
CA VAL A 112 -4.25 -4.32 -7.56
C VAL A 112 -3.07 -3.79 -8.39
N GLU A 113 -1.93 -4.49 -8.45
CA GLU A 113 -0.81 -4.10 -9.32
C GLU A 113 -1.25 -4.00 -10.79
N ARG A 114 -2.04 -4.96 -11.28
CA ARG A 114 -2.59 -4.96 -12.64
C ARG A 114 -3.61 -3.85 -12.87
N LEU A 115 -4.44 -3.55 -11.85
CA LEU A 115 -5.34 -2.39 -11.92
C LEU A 115 -4.56 -1.10 -12.13
N LEU A 116 -3.50 -0.88 -11.33
CA LEU A 116 -2.64 0.29 -11.40
C LEU A 116 -1.80 0.35 -12.69
N ALA A 117 -1.56 -0.80 -13.32
CA ALA A 117 -0.94 -0.89 -14.65
C ALA A 117 -1.93 -0.59 -15.80
N GLY A 118 -3.22 -0.36 -15.50
CA GLY A 118 -4.25 0.01 -16.47
C GLY A 118 -5.10 -1.14 -17.01
N GLU A 119 -4.97 -2.37 -16.47
CA GLU A 119 -5.77 -3.54 -16.87
C GLU A 119 -7.19 -3.52 -16.25
N THR A 120 -7.83 -2.36 -16.19
CA THR A 120 -9.06 -2.12 -15.41
C THR A 120 -10.15 -3.15 -15.71
N LYS A 121 -10.50 -3.33 -17.02
CA LYS A 121 -11.58 -4.26 -17.38
C LYS A 121 -11.26 -5.70 -16.99
N ALA A 122 -10.06 -6.17 -17.29
CA ALA A 122 -9.65 -7.55 -16.98
C ALA A 122 -9.65 -7.84 -15.48
N VAL A 123 -9.24 -6.88 -14.67
CA VAL A 123 -9.24 -6.95 -13.21
C VAL A 123 -10.66 -7.04 -12.65
N HIS A 124 -11.57 -6.19 -13.13
CA HIS A 124 -12.97 -6.24 -12.71
C HIS A 124 -13.64 -7.56 -13.10
N ASP A 125 -13.41 -8.03 -14.32
CA ASP A 125 -13.96 -9.31 -14.81
C ASP A 125 -13.43 -10.50 -13.98
N GLU A 126 -12.12 -10.51 -13.67
CA GLU A 126 -11.50 -11.58 -12.87
C GLU A 126 -12.02 -11.58 -11.42
N LEU A 127 -12.13 -10.42 -10.78
CA LEU A 127 -12.68 -10.31 -9.43
C LEU A 127 -14.15 -10.73 -9.38
N ALA A 128 -14.93 -10.39 -10.41
CA ALA A 128 -16.34 -10.77 -10.50
C ALA A 128 -16.52 -12.26 -10.73
N ALA A 129 -15.63 -12.91 -11.49
CA ALA A 129 -15.69 -14.34 -11.78
C ALA A 129 -15.38 -15.23 -10.57
N ASP A 130 -14.47 -14.80 -9.69
CA ASP A 130 -14.04 -15.57 -8.51
C ASP A 130 -13.65 -14.64 -7.36
N SER A 131 -14.65 -14.00 -6.73
CA SER A 131 -14.42 -13.05 -5.64
C SER A 131 -13.83 -13.67 -4.39
N GLU A 132 -14.05 -14.97 -4.14
CA GLU A 132 -13.54 -15.67 -2.96
C GLU A 132 -12.02 -15.85 -3.01
N ARG A 133 -11.45 -15.86 -4.20
CA ARG A 133 -9.99 -15.89 -4.41
C ARG A 133 -9.28 -14.63 -3.92
N PHE A 134 -10.00 -13.55 -3.77
CA PHE A 134 -9.47 -12.25 -3.42
C PHE A 134 -10.03 -11.74 -2.09
N HIS A 135 -9.30 -10.83 -1.46
CA HIS A 135 -9.67 -10.23 -0.19
C HIS A 135 -10.20 -8.82 -0.43
N ALA A 136 -11.51 -8.69 -0.67
CA ALA A 136 -12.15 -7.42 -1.00
C ALA A 136 -11.94 -6.34 0.07
N GLU A 137 -12.00 -6.72 1.36
CA GLU A 137 -11.73 -5.80 2.47
C GLU A 137 -10.29 -5.25 2.43
N LEU A 138 -9.32 -6.08 2.03
CA LEU A 138 -7.93 -5.64 1.85
C LEU A 138 -7.81 -4.66 0.69
N ILE A 139 -8.55 -4.85 -0.42
CA ILE A 139 -8.58 -3.90 -1.53
C ILE A 139 -9.12 -2.55 -1.04
N GLY A 140 -10.27 -2.54 -0.36
CA GLY A 140 -10.87 -1.32 0.16
C GLY A 140 -9.96 -0.59 1.15
N LEU A 141 -9.35 -1.33 2.08
CA LEU A 141 -8.42 -0.80 3.08
C LEU A 141 -7.17 -0.20 2.43
N LEU A 142 -6.61 -0.87 1.43
CA LEU A 142 -5.46 -0.40 0.67
C LEU A 142 -5.75 0.94 0.00
N GLY A 143 -6.85 1.05 -0.75
CA GLY A 143 -7.24 2.30 -1.40
C GLY A 143 -7.50 3.42 -0.39
N TYR A 144 -8.18 3.10 0.72
CA TYR A 144 -8.45 4.06 1.79
C TYR A 144 -7.14 4.63 2.41
N TYR A 145 -6.18 3.78 2.77
CA TYR A 145 -4.92 4.25 3.34
C TYR A 145 -4.04 4.97 2.33
N GLN A 146 -4.01 4.53 1.07
CA GLN A 146 -3.29 5.26 0.02
C GLN A 146 -3.87 6.65 -0.20
N LEU A 147 -5.20 6.82 -0.12
CA LEU A 147 -5.83 8.14 -0.20
C LEU A 147 -5.39 9.08 0.92
N GLN A 148 -5.18 8.57 2.15
CA GLN A 148 -4.76 9.38 3.31
C GLN A 148 -3.43 10.10 3.07
N ILE A 149 -2.52 9.48 2.33
CA ILE A 149 -1.19 10.02 2.04
C ILE A 149 -1.05 10.55 0.62
N ALA A 150 -2.09 10.38 -0.22
CA ALA A 150 -2.04 10.73 -1.64
C ALA A 150 -1.71 12.20 -1.86
N GLN A 151 -0.67 12.46 -2.65
CA GLN A 151 -0.27 13.78 -3.11
C GLN A 151 -0.39 13.87 -4.64
N GLY A 152 -1.15 14.85 -5.11
CA GLY A 152 -1.41 15.07 -6.52
C GLY A 152 -2.42 14.09 -7.13
N ASP A 153 -2.96 14.50 -8.27
CA ASP A 153 -4.11 13.87 -8.92
C ASP A 153 -3.90 12.40 -9.28
N LYS A 154 -2.68 12.01 -9.67
CA LYS A 154 -2.44 10.61 -10.05
C LYS A 154 -2.62 9.68 -8.86
N ALA A 155 -2.01 10.00 -7.71
CA ALA A 155 -2.12 9.19 -6.52
C ALA A 155 -3.57 9.12 -6.01
N ILE A 156 -4.31 10.22 -6.11
CA ILE A 156 -5.74 10.25 -5.74
C ILE A 156 -6.56 9.38 -6.69
N ARG A 157 -6.32 9.44 -8.02
CA ARG A 157 -7.00 8.57 -8.99
C ARG A 157 -6.68 7.09 -8.77
N ASP A 158 -5.43 6.76 -8.47
CA ASP A 158 -5.02 5.39 -8.18
C ASP A 158 -5.76 4.85 -6.93
N ALA A 159 -5.77 5.61 -5.84
CA ALA A 159 -6.48 5.27 -4.62
C ALA A 159 -8.00 5.14 -4.84
N LEU A 160 -8.60 6.04 -5.62
CA LEU A 160 -10.01 6.00 -6.00
C LEU A 160 -10.34 4.71 -6.78
N ALA A 161 -9.53 4.37 -7.79
CA ALA A 161 -9.75 3.17 -8.60
C ALA A 161 -9.68 1.89 -7.74
N ILE A 162 -8.76 1.83 -6.76
CA ILE A 162 -8.66 0.70 -5.83
C ILE A 162 -9.91 0.62 -4.95
N MET A 163 -10.39 1.74 -4.39
CA MET A 163 -11.60 1.76 -3.56
C MET A 163 -12.85 1.39 -4.37
N GLU A 164 -12.97 1.89 -5.59
CA GLU A 164 -14.10 1.57 -6.47
C GLU A 164 -14.12 0.08 -6.87
N LEU A 165 -12.96 -0.56 -7.03
CA LEU A 165 -12.87 -2.00 -7.26
C LEU A 165 -13.47 -2.81 -6.11
N ALA A 166 -13.32 -2.37 -4.85
CA ALA A 166 -13.86 -3.04 -3.67
C ALA A 166 -15.37 -2.80 -3.45
N THR A 167 -15.92 -1.71 -3.97
CA THR A 167 -17.29 -1.24 -3.68
C THR A 167 -18.39 -2.29 -3.92
N PRO A 168 -18.37 -3.14 -4.96
CA PRO A 168 -19.40 -4.16 -5.15
C PRO A 168 -19.42 -5.24 -4.07
N TYR A 169 -18.32 -5.40 -3.33
CA TYR A 169 -18.09 -6.52 -2.40
C TYR A 169 -18.14 -6.10 -0.93
N MET A 170 -18.14 -4.80 -0.64
CA MET A 170 -18.19 -4.29 0.72
C MET A 170 -18.99 -2.98 0.81
N GLN A 171 -19.68 -2.79 1.93
CA GLN A 171 -20.60 -1.66 2.12
C GLN A 171 -20.17 -0.71 3.24
N GLU A 172 -18.87 -0.72 3.56
CA GLU A 172 -18.32 0.06 4.66
C GLU A 172 -18.52 1.58 4.44
N PRO A 173 -19.14 2.30 5.41
CA PRO A 173 -19.36 3.74 5.30
C PRO A 173 -18.07 4.54 5.08
N GLN A 174 -16.99 4.13 5.71
CA GLN A 174 -15.68 4.78 5.59
C GLN A 174 -15.11 4.66 4.17
N LEU A 175 -15.33 3.54 3.48
CA LEU A 175 -14.93 3.38 2.08
C LEU A 175 -15.70 4.36 1.18
N LYS A 176 -17.02 4.48 1.39
CA LYS A 176 -17.86 5.42 0.64
C LYS A 176 -17.46 6.87 0.87
N LEU A 177 -17.13 7.21 2.11
CA LEU A 177 -16.60 8.52 2.45
C LEU A 177 -15.26 8.80 1.77
N GLY A 178 -14.34 7.82 1.76
CA GLY A 178 -13.06 7.94 1.06
C GLY A 178 -13.24 8.16 -0.44
N ILE A 179 -14.17 7.45 -1.08
CA ILE A 179 -14.51 7.67 -2.50
C ILE A 179 -15.03 9.10 -2.74
N ALA A 180 -15.89 9.59 -1.86
CA ALA A 180 -16.39 10.96 -1.96
C ALA A 180 -15.28 12.01 -1.77
N ASP A 181 -14.37 11.81 -0.81
CA ASP A 181 -13.21 12.68 -0.60
C ASP A 181 -12.29 12.70 -1.83
N ALA A 182 -11.97 11.53 -2.39
CA ALA A 182 -11.15 11.42 -3.59
C ALA A 182 -11.77 12.17 -4.78
N ARG A 183 -13.08 12.01 -5.02
CA ARG A 183 -13.80 12.71 -6.08
C ARG A 183 -13.79 14.23 -5.87
N TRP A 184 -14.05 14.69 -4.65
CA TRP A 184 -13.95 16.10 -4.31
C TRP A 184 -12.55 16.67 -4.59
N ARG A 185 -11.50 16.00 -4.13
CA ARG A 185 -10.11 16.40 -4.35
C ARG A 185 -9.73 16.44 -5.83
N LEU A 186 -10.38 15.64 -6.67
CA LEU A 186 -10.23 15.63 -8.13
C LEU A 186 -11.12 16.65 -8.84
N GLY A 187 -11.92 17.44 -8.12
CA GLY A 187 -12.79 18.48 -8.67
C GLY A 187 -14.20 18.01 -9.06
N ASP A 188 -14.54 16.74 -8.85
CA ASP A 188 -15.90 16.20 -9.10
C ASP A 188 -16.80 16.45 -7.87
N VAL A 189 -17.01 17.76 -7.59
CA VAL A 189 -17.74 18.21 -6.39
C VAL A 189 -19.20 17.75 -6.40
N ALA A 190 -19.85 17.72 -7.55
CA ALA A 190 -21.25 17.34 -7.67
C ALA A 190 -21.49 15.88 -7.27
N GLU A 191 -20.69 14.95 -7.79
CA GLU A 191 -20.82 13.53 -7.42
C GLU A 191 -20.36 13.30 -5.97
N ALA A 192 -19.31 13.99 -5.50
CA ALA A 192 -18.87 13.91 -4.12
C ALA A 192 -19.99 14.31 -3.14
N ARG A 193 -20.68 15.43 -3.37
CA ARG A 193 -21.84 15.88 -2.58
C ARG A 193 -22.98 14.86 -2.56
N LYS A 194 -23.31 14.30 -3.72
CA LYS A 194 -24.33 13.28 -3.86
C LYS A 194 -24.00 12.02 -3.05
N LEU A 195 -22.74 11.57 -3.07
CA LEU A 195 -22.27 10.41 -2.31
C LEU A 195 -22.33 10.68 -0.79
N VAL A 196 -21.88 11.85 -0.35
CA VAL A 196 -21.95 12.24 1.07
C VAL A 196 -23.41 12.40 1.53
N GLY A 197 -24.27 12.98 0.70
CA GLY A 197 -25.71 13.10 1.00
C GLY A 197 -26.35 11.73 1.25
N LYS A 198 -26.16 10.78 0.34
CA LYS A 198 -26.64 9.40 0.51
C LYS A 198 -26.06 8.71 1.75
N LEU A 199 -24.81 8.99 2.08
CA LEU A 199 -24.16 8.42 3.26
C LEU A 199 -24.81 8.96 4.53
N LEU A 200 -25.12 10.26 4.61
CA LEU A 200 -25.76 10.90 5.74
C LEU A 200 -27.25 10.52 5.89
N GLU A 201 -27.94 10.11 4.81
CA GLU A 201 -29.31 9.55 4.91
C GLU A 201 -29.30 8.25 5.73
N THR A 202 -28.27 7.43 5.59
CA THR A 202 -28.16 6.13 6.28
C THR A 202 -27.34 6.19 7.58
N HIS A 203 -26.44 7.16 7.69
CA HIS A 203 -25.53 7.37 8.81
C HIS A 203 -25.53 8.84 9.23
N PRO A 204 -26.66 9.35 9.78
CA PRO A 204 -26.82 10.78 10.10
C PRO A 204 -25.82 11.29 11.13
N ASP A 205 -25.28 10.41 11.98
CA ASP A 205 -24.33 10.76 13.05
C ASP A 205 -22.85 10.67 12.62
N MET A 206 -22.56 10.47 11.32
CA MET A 206 -21.19 10.39 10.82
C MET A 206 -20.57 11.78 10.69
N ASP A 207 -19.83 12.21 11.72
CA ASP A 207 -19.25 13.55 11.81
C ASP A 207 -18.25 13.84 10.68
N GLU A 208 -17.46 12.87 10.27
CA GLU A 208 -16.51 13.01 9.16
C GLU A 208 -17.22 13.31 7.83
N ALA A 209 -18.38 12.72 7.60
CA ALA A 209 -19.17 13.00 6.40
C ALA A 209 -19.75 14.43 6.42
N ARG A 210 -20.23 14.92 7.58
CA ARG A 210 -20.65 16.31 7.75
C ARG A 210 -19.51 17.28 7.53
N GLN A 211 -18.32 16.98 8.08
CA GLN A 211 -17.13 17.80 7.90
C GLN A 211 -16.69 17.86 6.45
N LEU A 212 -16.74 16.74 5.74
CA LEU A 212 -16.42 16.70 4.31
C LEU A 212 -17.41 17.53 3.50
N LEU A 213 -18.72 17.42 3.79
CA LEU A 213 -19.75 18.22 3.12
C LEU A 213 -19.52 19.74 3.35
N ALA A 214 -19.19 20.14 4.58
CA ALA A 214 -18.89 21.53 4.92
C ALA A 214 -17.66 22.07 4.17
N LYS A 215 -16.61 21.24 3.96
CA LYS A 215 -15.42 21.62 3.18
C LYS A 215 -15.71 21.87 1.71
N MET A 216 -16.73 21.22 1.15
CA MET A 216 -17.11 21.40 -0.25
C MET A 216 -17.79 22.76 -0.50
N GLY A 217 -18.14 23.53 0.53
CA GLY A 217 -18.83 24.81 0.45
C GLY A 217 -20.31 24.65 0.06
N ASP A 218 -21.07 25.70 0.07
CA ASP A 218 -22.44 25.71 -0.45
C ASP A 218 -22.50 25.77 -1.97
#